data_592fa4fe5ec0c65601e5d87c1b434a7f
#
_entry.id   592fa4fe5ec0c65601e5d87c1b434a7f
#
_cell.length_a   1.000
_cell.length_b   1.000
_cell.length_c   1.000
_cell.angle_alpha   90.00
_cell.angle_beta   90.00
_cell.angle_gamma   90.00
#
_symmetry.space_group_name_H-M   'P 1'
#
loop_
_entity.id
_entity.type
_entity.pdbx_description
1 polymer ?
#
loop_
_entity_poly.entity_id
_entity_poly.type
_entity_poly.pdbx_seq_one_letter_code
_entity_poly.pdbx_strand_id
1 'polypeptide(L)'
;LALSLFTSAQDKPEGLFINSKAPEIKDTDQSGLEVSLKNLRKKGSVVVIFYRGYWCPYCNKELKRFADSLNLITDKKATVLAVSPEGVEGRSKTVAATGATFSFVTDADAAIARAYKTSYVVDDKTLARYKSFGNDLLSINAQKGQAVLPVPAVYIVNKDGYVTYRFFEPDFKKRPWVADILRNL
;
A
#
# COMPACT_ATOMS: atom_id res chain seq x y z
N LEU A 1 8.05 -10.20 -42.43
CA LEU A 1 8.41 -9.81 -41.04
C LEU A 1 7.14 -9.83 -40.19
N ALA A 2 6.97 -10.93 -39.43
CA ALA A 2 5.85 -11.08 -38.50
C ALA A 2 6.18 -10.30 -37.22
N LEU A 3 5.44 -9.24 -36.95
CA LEU A 3 5.53 -8.50 -35.70
C LEU A 3 4.77 -9.29 -34.63
N SER A 4 5.51 -10.03 -33.81
CA SER A 4 4.94 -10.74 -32.65
C SER A 4 4.50 -9.69 -31.62
N LEU A 5 3.21 -9.45 -31.55
CA LEU A 5 2.58 -8.70 -30.45
C LEU A 5 2.67 -9.57 -29.20
N PHE A 6 3.68 -9.36 -28.37
CA PHE A 6 3.68 -9.86 -27.00
C PHE A 6 2.60 -9.12 -26.21
N THR A 7 1.40 -9.67 -26.17
CA THR A 7 0.43 -9.33 -25.15
C THR A 7 1.00 -9.86 -23.83
N SER A 8 1.64 -8.99 -23.05
CA SER A 8 2.01 -9.29 -21.67
C SER A 8 0.70 -9.51 -20.89
N ALA A 9 0.33 -10.78 -20.73
CA ALA A 9 -0.69 -11.12 -19.75
C ALA A 9 -0.14 -10.64 -18.39
N GLN A 10 -0.82 -9.67 -17.77
CA GLN A 10 -0.42 -9.21 -16.46
C GLN A 10 -0.60 -10.38 -15.49
N ASP A 11 0.49 -10.82 -14.88
CA ASP A 11 0.45 -11.88 -13.88
C ASP A 11 -0.54 -11.50 -12.78
N LYS A 12 -1.37 -12.45 -12.37
CA LYS A 12 -2.30 -12.25 -11.27
C LYS A 12 -1.52 -11.86 -10.01
N PRO A 13 -1.88 -10.76 -9.33
CA PRO A 13 -1.17 -10.35 -8.13
C PRO A 13 -1.24 -11.46 -7.07
N GLU A 14 -0.11 -11.82 -6.51
CA GLU A 14 0.04 -12.89 -5.51
C GLU A 14 0.59 -12.37 -4.17
N GLY A 15 1.13 -11.14 -4.16
CA GLY A 15 1.83 -10.57 -3.02
C GLY A 15 3.16 -11.24 -2.72
N LEU A 16 3.88 -10.73 -1.72
CA LEU A 16 5.10 -11.38 -1.21
C LEU A 16 4.73 -12.53 -0.27
N PHE A 17 5.55 -13.58 -0.28
CA PHE A 17 5.42 -14.68 0.66
C PHE A 17 6.25 -14.45 1.93
N ILE A 18 5.88 -15.13 3.02
CA ILE A 18 6.68 -15.18 4.25
C ILE A 18 8.08 -15.70 3.91
N ASN A 19 9.11 -15.15 4.54
CA ASN A 19 10.52 -15.37 4.27
C ASN A 19 11.03 -14.81 2.93
N SER A 20 10.21 -14.12 2.15
CA SER A 20 10.71 -13.34 1.01
C SER A 20 11.45 -12.11 1.51
N LYS A 21 12.50 -11.72 0.78
CA LYS A 21 13.14 -10.40 0.99
C LYS A 21 12.22 -9.31 0.49
N ALA A 22 11.92 -8.35 1.36
CA ALA A 22 11.09 -7.20 1.00
C ALA A 22 11.86 -6.25 0.08
N PRO A 23 11.29 -5.86 -1.08
CA PRO A 23 11.86 -4.81 -1.91
C PRO A 23 11.98 -3.48 -1.15
N GLU A 24 12.99 -2.67 -1.50
CA GLU A 24 13.16 -1.35 -0.90
C GLU A 24 11.97 -0.44 -1.23
N ILE A 25 11.59 0.36 -0.25
CA ILE A 25 10.66 1.49 -0.40
C ILE A 25 11.45 2.74 -0.05
N LYS A 26 11.63 3.63 -1.02
CA LYS A 26 12.34 4.88 -0.82
C LYS A 26 11.61 6.01 -1.53
N ASP A 27 11.10 6.98 -0.76
CA ASP A 27 10.40 8.16 -1.26
C ASP A 27 10.30 9.20 -0.15
N THR A 28 9.56 10.28 -0.37
CA THR A 28 9.20 11.27 0.64
C THR A 28 7.79 11.03 1.17
N ASP A 29 7.60 11.20 2.48
CA ASP A 29 6.29 11.11 3.10
C ASP A 29 5.47 12.42 2.95
N GLN A 30 4.28 12.46 3.58
CA GLN A 30 3.38 13.62 3.59
C GLN A 30 3.99 14.88 4.23
N SER A 31 5.07 14.74 4.99
CA SER A 31 5.78 15.85 5.65
C SER A 31 7.00 16.31 4.85
N GLY A 32 7.26 15.67 3.67
CA GLY A 32 8.44 15.93 2.85
C GLY A 32 9.73 15.28 3.39
N LEU A 33 9.62 14.40 4.39
CA LEU A 33 10.78 13.69 4.94
C LEU A 33 11.10 12.44 4.11
N GLU A 34 12.39 12.20 3.88
CA GLU A 34 12.83 10.98 3.20
C GLU A 34 12.51 9.76 4.06
N VAL A 35 11.80 8.82 3.47
CA VAL A 35 11.46 7.50 4.04
C VAL A 35 12.21 6.43 3.27
N SER A 36 12.90 5.56 4.00
CA SER A 36 13.56 4.37 3.46
C SER A 36 13.27 3.16 4.34
N LEU A 37 12.70 2.11 3.75
CA LEU A 37 12.44 0.85 4.46
C LEU A 37 13.72 0.33 5.12
N LYS A 38 14.86 0.40 4.39
CA LYS A 38 16.18 0.02 4.91
C LYS A 38 16.56 0.80 6.18
N ASN A 39 16.24 2.08 6.24
CA ASN A 39 16.55 2.91 7.42
C ASN A 39 15.55 2.69 8.55
N LEU A 40 14.28 2.53 8.25
CA LEU A 40 13.23 2.26 9.25
C LEU A 40 13.50 0.93 9.96
N ARG A 41 13.80 -0.15 9.22
CA ARG A 41 14.05 -1.48 9.80
C ARG A 41 15.30 -1.59 10.68
N LYS A 42 16.23 -0.64 10.60
CA LYS A 42 17.35 -0.55 11.56
C LYS A 42 16.87 -0.28 12.99
N LYS A 43 15.75 0.41 13.13
CA LYS A 43 15.16 0.75 14.43
C LYS A 43 14.25 -0.36 14.98
N GLY A 44 13.64 -1.15 14.11
CA GLY A 44 12.71 -2.22 14.47
C GLY A 44 12.02 -2.81 13.25
N SER A 45 11.03 -3.64 13.49
CA SER A 45 10.18 -4.14 12.40
C SER A 45 9.38 -3.01 11.76
N VAL A 46 9.02 -3.17 10.48
CA VAL A 46 8.19 -2.20 9.75
C VAL A 46 6.91 -2.89 9.29
N VAL A 47 5.77 -2.31 9.65
CA VAL A 47 4.46 -2.71 9.16
C VAL A 47 4.18 -1.92 7.89
N VAL A 48 4.23 -2.58 6.74
CA VAL A 48 3.97 -1.97 5.43
C VAL A 48 2.53 -2.26 5.02
N ILE A 49 1.76 -1.20 4.77
CA ILE A 49 0.33 -1.27 4.43
C ILE A 49 0.14 -0.77 3.00
N PHE A 50 -0.37 -1.63 2.10
CA PHE A 50 -0.83 -1.22 0.78
C PHE A 50 -2.32 -0.93 0.80
N TYR A 51 -2.72 0.29 0.41
CA TYR A 51 -4.11 0.72 0.37
C TYR A 51 -4.45 1.39 -0.96
N ARG A 52 -5.74 1.51 -1.28
CA ARG A 52 -6.23 1.90 -2.61
C ARG A 52 -6.36 3.41 -2.80
N GLY A 53 -6.65 4.15 -1.72
CA GLY A 53 -6.83 5.60 -1.74
C GLY A 53 -7.91 6.10 -0.78
N TYR A 54 -7.99 7.43 -0.58
CA TYR A 54 -8.93 8.11 0.34
C TYR A 54 -10.41 7.79 0.07
N TRP A 55 -10.75 7.52 -1.18
CA TRP A 55 -12.09 7.18 -1.64
C TRP A 55 -12.56 5.79 -1.22
N CYS A 56 -11.67 4.97 -0.66
CA CYS A 56 -11.97 3.61 -0.23
C CYS A 56 -12.33 3.56 1.27
N PRO A 57 -13.61 3.40 1.66
CA PRO A 57 -14.01 3.45 3.06
C PRO A 57 -13.40 2.33 3.91
N TYR A 58 -13.18 1.15 3.32
CA TYR A 58 -12.50 0.03 4.02
C TYR A 58 -11.04 0.34 4.31
N CYS A 59 -10.36 1.07 3.40
CA CYS A 59 -8.98 1.49 3.59
C CYS A 59 -8.90 2.53 4.73
N ASN A 60 -9.77 3.54 4.71
CA ASN A 60 -9.80 4.56 5.76
C ASN A 60 -10.08 3.95 7.14
N LYS A 61 -11.04 3.01 7.21
CA LYS A 61 -11.34 2.29 8.46
C LYS A 61 -10.16 1.48 8.97
N GLU A 62 -9.42 0.82 8.06
CA GLU A 62 -8.21 0.07 8.41
C GLU A 62 -7.12 1.02 8.91
N LEU A 63 -6.76 2.03 8.14
CA LEU A 63 -5.71 3.00 8.50
C LEU A 63 -6.03 3.72 9.81
N LYS A 64 -7.30 4.04 10.05
CA LYS A 64 -7.73 4.61 11.33
C LYS A 64 -7.48 3.66 12.49
N ARG A 65 -7.78 2.35 12.35
CA ARG A 65 -7.48 1.35 13.41
C ARG A 65 -5.99 1.26 13.70
N PHE A 66 -5.14 1.35 12.66
CA PHE A 66 -3.68 1.42 12.86
C PHE A 66 -3.26 2.72 13.56
N ALA A 67 -3.88 3.86 13.21
CA ALA A 67 -3.63 5.14 13.88
C ALA A 67 -4.03 5.09 15.36
N ASP A 68 -5.22 4.58 15.66
CA ASP A 68 -5.74 4.45 17.03
C ASP A 68 -4.89 3.48 17.89
N SER A 69 -4.20 2.55 17.26
CA SER A 69 -3.35 1.54 17.93
C SER A 69 -1.86 1.80 17.77
N LEU A 70 -1.47 2.97 17.26
CA LEU A 70 -0.08 3.25 16.89
C LEU A 70 0.88 3.11 18.09
N ASN A 71 0.47 3.56 19.27
CA ASN A 71 1.28 3.44 20.49
C ASN A 71 1.62 1.97 20.81
N LEU A 72 0.67 1.05 20.66
CA LEU A 72 0.90 -0.37 20.90
C LEU A 72 1.91 -0.98 19.90
N ILE A 73 1.95 -0.45 18.67
CA ILE A 73 2.89 -0.88 17.64
C ILE A 73 4.29 -0.30 17.94
N THR A 74 4.36 0.98 18.30
CA THR A 74 5.63 1.66 18.60
C THR A 74 6.27 1.15 19.90
N ASP A 75 5.49 0.75 20.90
CA ASP A 75 5.98 0.11 22.12
C ASP A 75 6.72 -1.20 21.82
N LYS A 76 6.35 -1.88 20.74
CA LYS A 76 7.07 -3.05 20.21
C LYS A 76 8.26 -2.68 19.31
N LYS A 77 8.66 -1.40 19.29
CA LYS A 77 9.74 -0.85 18.44
C LYS A 77 9.49 -1.06 16.95
N ALA A 78 8.22 -1.11 16.55
CA ALA A 78 7.84 -1.20 15.15
C ALA A 78 7.37 0.15 14.61
N THR A 79 7.52 0.35 13.30
CA THR A 79 7.09 1.54 12.56
C THR A 79 6.02 1.15 11.56
N VAL A 80 5.05 2.04 11.31
CA VAL A 80 4.04 1.85 10.25
C VAL A 80 4.38 2.71 9.04
N LEU A 81 4.27 2.12 7.86
CA LEU A 81 4.47 2.76 6.57
C LEU A 81 3.32 2.41 5.63
N ALA A 82 2.56 3.39 5.18
CA ALA A 82 1.46 3.21 4.25
C ALA A 82 1.86 3.60 2.83
N VAL A 83 1.46 2.80 1.85
CA VAL A 83 1.80 2.97 0.43
C VAL A 83 0.53 2.95 -0.41
N SER A 84 0.35 3.94 -1.28
CA SER A 84 -0.79 4.06 -2.18
C SER A 84 -0.41 4.80 -3.45
N PRO A 85 -1.07 4.56 -4.58
CA PRO A 85 -0.84 5.32 -5.81
C PRO A 85 -1.42 6.75 -5.76
N GLU A 86 -2.23 7.09 -4.76
CA GLU A 86 -2.86 8.42 -4.70
C GLU A 86 -1.83 9.55 -4.64
N GLY A 87 -2.13 10.64 -5.36
CA GLY A 87 -1.29 11.84 -5.37
C GLY A 87 -1.35 12.60 -4.03
N VAL A 88 -0.64 13.71 -3.97
CA VAL A 88 -0.48 14.53 -2.75
C VAL A 88 -1.82 14.95 -2.15
N GLU A 89 -2.80 15.37 -2.99
CA GLU A 89 -4.13 15.78 -2.51
C GLU A 89 -4.90 14.60 -1.90
N GLY A 90 -4.90 13.44 -2.56
CA GLY A 90 -5.55 12.22 -2.05
C GLY A 90 -4.94 11.78 -0.72
N ARG A 91 -3.63 11.75 -0.66
CA ARG A 91 -2.87 11.44 0.56
C ARG A 91 -3.21 12.38 1.73
N SER A 92 -3.32 13.68 1.47
CA SER A 92 -3.75 14.65 2.48
C SER A 92 -5.15 14.38 2.99
N LYS A 93 -6.09 14.00 2.10
CA LYS A 93 -7.45 13.59 2.48
C LYS A 93 -7.44 12.32 3.33
N THR A 94 -6.60 11.33 2.99
CA THR A 94 -6.43 10.10 3.79
C THR A 94 -5.93 10.41 5.19
N VAL A 95 -4.88 11.22 5.31
CA VAL A 95 -4.32 11.63 6.61
C VAL A 95 -5.38 12.35 7.45
N ALA A 96 -6.10 13.31 6.87
CA ALA A 96 -7.15 14.05 7.57
C ALA A 96 -8.29 13.14 8.04
N ALA A 97 -8.73 12.20 7.20
CA ALA A 97 -9.84 11.29 7.51
C ALA A 97 -9.49 10.25 8.58
N THR A 98 -8.22 9.87 8.69
CA THR A 98 -7.77 8.79 9.57
C THR A 98 -7.13 9.27 10.87
N GLY A 99 -6.63 10.51 10.90
CA GLY A 99 -5.84 11.06 12.00
C GLY A 99 -4.48 10.37 12.15
N ALA A 100 -4.03 9.63 11.13
CA ALA A 100 -2.79 8.89 11.18
C ALA A 100 -1.57 9.82 11.16
N THR A 101 -0.59 9.52 12.01
CA THR A 101 0.67 10.26 12.14
C THR A 101 1.89 9.48 11.63
N PHE A 102 1.72 8.24 11.19
CA PHE A 102 2.77 7.47 10.53
C PHE A 102 2.97 7.92 9.09
N SER A 103 4.07 7.48 8.46
CA SER A 103 4.44 7.90 7.11
C SER A 103 3.56 7.29 6.02
N PHE A 104 3.18 8.13 5.05
CA PHE A 104 2.47 7.77 3.82
C PHE A 104 3.35 8.08 2.62
N VAL A 105 3.51 7.11 1.74
CA VAL A 105 4.31 7.22 0.50
C VAL A 105 3.38 7.12 -0.72
N THR A 106 3.65 7.97 -1.71
CA THR A 106 2.93 7.96 -3.00
C THR A 106 3.65 7.06 -4.00
N ASP A 107 2.97 6.03 -4.49
CA ASP A 107 3.45 5.09 -5.52
C ASP A 107 2.70 5.34 -6.84
N ALA A 108 2.79 6.56 -7.38
CA ALA A 108 1.99 7.00 -8.52
C ALA A 108 2.21 6.14 -9.77
N ASP A 109 3.42 5.68 -10.03
CA ASP A 109 3.76 4.79 -11.13
C ASP A 109 3.56 3.31 -10.81
N ALA A 110 3.09 2.98 -9.61
CA ALA A 110 2.89 1.63 -9.09
C ALA A 110 4.17 0.75 -9.09
N ALA A 111 5.35 1.36 -9.04
CA ALA A 111 6.61 0.61 -9.04
C ALA A 111 6.81 -0.20 -7.75
N ILE A 112 6.45 0.38 -6.60
CA ILE A 112 6.51 -0.30 -5.30
C ILE A 112 5.48 -1.44 -5.28
N ALA A 113 4.24 -1.17 -5.69
CA ALA A 113 3.18 -2.19 -5.73
C ALA A 113 3.54 -3.35 -6.68
N ARG A 114 4.19 -3.07 -7.84
CA ARG A 114 4.70 -4.12 -8.73
C ARG A 114 5.81 -4.93 -8.06
N ALA A 115 6.77 -4.29 -7.44
CA ALA A 115 7.87 -4.98 -6.74
C ALA A 115 7.36 -5.88 -5.61
N TYR A 116 6.27 -5.47 -4.92
CA TYR A 116 5.60 -6.26 -3.90
C TYR A 116 4.56 -7.24 -4.47
N LYS A 117 4.42 -7.33 -5.80
CA LYS A 117 3.47 -8.19 -6.50
C LYS A 117 2.01 -7.99 -6.06
N THR A 118 1.68 -6.76 -5.68
CA THR A 118 0.33 -6.39 -5.22
C THR A 118 -0.47 -5.66 -6.31
N SER A 119 0.19 -5.14 -7.37
CA SER A 119 -0.43 -4.30 -8.38
C SER A 119 -1.37 -5.07 -9.31
N TYR A 120 -2.46 -4.43 -9.70
CA TYR A 120 -3.33 -4.89 -10.80
C TYR A 120 -3.84 -3.70 -11.60
N VAL A 121 -4.10 -3.91 -12.89
CA VAL A 121 -4.76 -2.92 -13.74
C VAL A 121 -6.27 -2.97 -13.48
N VAL A 122 -6.87 -1.82 -13.29
CA VAL A 122 -8.33 -1.69 -13.15
C VAL A 122 -8.95 -1.79 -14.53
N ASP A 123 -9.88 -2.72 -14.72
CA ASP A 123 -10.60 -2.86 -15.97
C ASP A 123 -11.49 -1.65 -16.29
N ASP A 124 -11.75 -1.41 -17.57
CA ASP A 124 -12.49 -0.23 -18.05
C ASP A 124 -13.89 -0.10 -17.44
N LYS A 125 -14.58 -1.22 -17.22
CA LYS A 125 -15.93 -1.23 -16.63
C LYS A 125 -15.87 -0.77 -15.17
N THR A 126 -14.91 -1.28 -14.42
CA THR A 126 -14.68 -0.89 -13.04
C THR A 126 -14.22 0.56 -12.94
N LEU A 127 -13.33 0.99 -13.85
CA LEU A 127 -12.87 2.38 -13.92
C LEU A 127 -14.03 3.36 -14.18
N ALA A 128 -14.88 3.06 -15.17
CA ALA A 128 -16.08 3.85 -15.48
C ALA A 128 -17.04 3.91 -14.28
N ARG A 129 -17.21 2.79 -13.57
CA ARG A 129 -18.03 2.74 -12.36
C ARG A 129 -17.47 3.62 -11.24
N TYR A 130 -16.16 3.61 -10.97
CA TYR A 130 -15.56 4.51 -9.98
C TYR A 130 -15.77 5.97 -10.38
N LYS A 131 -15.56 6.30 -11.64
CA LYS A 131 -15.76 7.65 -12.17
C LYS A 131 -17.21 8.13 -12.00
N SER A 132 -18.21 7.25 -12.22
CA SER A 132 -19.63 7.60 -12.01
C SER A 132 -19.98 7.91 -10.54
N PHE A 133 -19.17 7.44 -9.60
CA PHE A 133 -19.26 7.79 -8.16
C PHE A 133 -18.34 8.96 -7.77
N GLY A 134 -17.82 9.71 -8.74
CA GLY A 134 -16.95 10.86 -8.50
C GLY A 134 -15.47 10.52 -8.24
N ASN A 135 -15.06 9.26 -8.44
CA ASN A 135 -13.69 8.81 -8.22
C ASN A 135 -13.00 8.55 -9.56
N ASP A 136 -12.46 9.61 -10.19
CA ASP A 136 -11.62 9.48 -11.38
C ASP A 136 -10.21 9.02 -10.94
N LEU A 137 -9.99 7.69 -11.01
CA LEU A 137 -8.75 7.08 -10.49
C LEU A 137 -7.50 7.56 -11.23
N LEU A 138 -7.59 7.84 -12.53
CA LEU A 138 -6.43 8.35 -13.28
C LEU A 138 -6.00 9.73 -12.77
N SER A 139 -6.98 10.61 -12.50
CA SER A 139 -6.72 11.92 -11.94
C SER A 139 -6.24 11.84 -10.49
N ILE A 140 -6.92 11.04 -9.64
CA ILE A 140 -6.59 10.87 -8.21
C ILE A 140 -5.17 10.36 -8.02
N ASN A 141 -4.73 9.42 -8.86
CA ASN A 141 -3.41 8.79 -8.77
C ASN A 141 -2.35 9.47 -9.65
N ALA A 142 -2.70 10.54 -10.36
CA ALA A 142 -1.83 11.17 -11.36
C ALA A 142 -1.25 10.16 -12.38
N GLN A 143 -2.03 9.11 -12.71
CA GLN A 143 -1.65 8.05 -13.64
C GLN A 143 -2.06 8.39 -15.07
N LYS A 144 -1.26 7.94 -16.04
CA LYS A 144 -1.53 8.10 -17.48
C LYS A 144 -1.78 6.74 -18.12
N GLY A 145 -2.80 6.69 -18.98
CA GLY A 145 -3.15 5.49 -19.74
C GLY A 145 -3.98 4.49 -18.94
N GLN A 146 -3.37 3.73 -18.05
CA GLN A 146 -4.06 2.71 -17.27
C GLN A 146 -4.09 3.06 -15.77
N ALA A 147 -5.24 2.85 -15.13
CA ALA A 147 -5.34 2.93 -13.69
C ALA A 147 -4.81 1.64 -13.04
N VAL A 148 -3.82 1.77 -12.17
CA VAL A 148 -3.22 0.67 -11.43
C VAL A 148 -3.48 0.87 -9.95
N LEU A 149 -3.98 -0.16 -9.29
CA LEU A 149 -4.21 -0.18 -7.85
C LEU A 149 -3.47 -1.35 -7.20
N PRO A 150 -3.10 -1.24 -5.92
CA PRO A 150 -2.66 -2.40 -5.16
C PRO A 150 -3.87 -3.22 -4.69
N VAL A 151 -3.72 -4.54 -4.67
CA VAL A 151 -4.50 -5.40 -3.78
C VAL A 151 -4.14 -4.99 -2.36
N PRO A 152 -5.11 -4.74 -1.48
CA PRO A 152 -4.83 -4.42 -0.10
C PRO A 152 -4.01 -5.51 0.58
N ALA A 153 -2.91 -5.10 1.18
CA ALA A 153 -1.99 -6.03 1.82
C ALA A 153 -1.32 -5.38 3.03
N VAL A 154 -0.98 -6.20 4.02
CA VAL A 154 -0.17 -5.80 5.17
C VAL A 154 0.97 -6.79 5.35
N TYR A 155 2.17 -6.27 5.40
CA TYR A 155 3.39 -7.05 5.64
C TYR A 155 4.10 -6.55 6.89
N ILE A 156 4.65 -7.47 7.69
CA ILE A 156 5.67 -7.12 8.69
C ILE A 156 7.02 -7.49 8.08
N VAL A 157 7.90 -6.51 7.99
CA VAL A 157 9.28 -6.67 7.53
C VAL A 157 10.21 -6.54 8.73
N ASN A 158 10.99 -7.59 9.02
CA ASN A 158 11.91 -7.60 10.16
C ASN A 158 13.19 -6.77 9.89
N LYS A 159 14.05 -6.66 10.90
CA LYS A 159 15.32 -5.90 10.81
C LYS A 159 16.23 -6.40 9.68
N ASP A 160 16.19 -7.69 9.35
CA ASP A 160 17.01 -8.29 8.29
C ASP A 160 16.43 -8.06 6.91
N GLY A 161 15.20 -7.54 6.82
CA GLY A 161 14.51 -7.21 5.57
C GLY A 161 13.69 -8.35 5.00
N TYR A 162 13.31 -9.33 5.83
CA TYR A 162 12.45 -10.42 5.42
C TYR A 162 11.03 -10.23 5.91
N VAL A 163 10.06 -10.67 5.10
CA VAL A 163 8.63 -10.71 5.46
C VAL A 163 8.40 -11.80 6.51
N THR A 164 7.93 -11.40 7.69
CA THR A 164 7.60 -12.33 8.80
C THR A 164 6.11 -12.50 9.00
N TYR A 165 5.29 -11.57 8.50
CA TYR A 165 3.84 -11.65 8.48
C TYR A 165 3.32 -11.18 7.14
N ARG A 166 2.26 -11.82 6.67
CA ARG A 166 1.61 -11.51 5.41
C ARG A 166 0.09 -11.55 5.58
N PHE A 167 -0.57 -10.44 5.25
CA PHE A 167 -1.97 -10.39 4.90
C PHE A 167 -2.07 -9.89 3.45
N PHE A 168 -2.66 -10.68 2.57
CA PHE A 168 -2.89 -10.33 1.17
C PHE A 168 -4.24 -10.91 0.78
N GLU A 169 -5.20 -10.05 0.43
CA GLU A 169 -6.57 -10.49 0.19
C GLU A 169 -7.20 -9.69 -0.97
N PRO A 170 -7.47 -10.34 -2.11
CA PRO A 170 -8.12 -9.68 -3.25
C PRO A 170 -9.52 -9.13 -2.94
N ASP A 171 -10.26 -9.73 -2.02
CA ASP A 171 -11.48 -9.12 -1.50
C ASP A 171 -11.13 -7.91 -0.63
N PHE A 172 -11.17 -6.72 -1.24
CA PHE A 172 -10.79 -5.46 -0.59
C PHE A 172 -11.63 -5.11 0.65
N LYS A 173 -12.69 -5.82 0.95
CA LYS A 173 -13.51 -5.64 2.16
C LYS A 173 -12.90 -6.30 3.38
N LYS A 174 -12.14 -7.39 3.17
CA LYS A 174 -11.45 -8.10 4.23
C LYS A 174 -10.17 -7.37 4.63
N ARG A 175 -9.89 -7.33 5.91
CA ARG A 175 -8.74 -6.63 6.49
C ARG A 175 -8.21 -7.42 7.69
N PRO A 176 -6.89 -7.33 7.97
CA PRO A 176 -6.33 -7.95 9.16
C PRO A 176 -6.81 -7.21 10.42
N TRP A 177 -6.82 -7.91 11.54
CA TRP A 177 -7.00 -7.28 12.83
C TRP A 177 -5.66 -6.73 13.32
N VAL A 178 -5.66 -5.56 13.98
CA VAL A 178 -4.44 -5.01 14.58
C VAL A 178 -3.85 -5.97 15.63
N ALA A 179 -4.71 -6.72 16.33
CA ALA A 179 -4.27 -7.76 17.26
C ALA A 179 -3.42 -8.84 16.59
N ASP A 180 -3.69 -9.19 15.33
CA ASP A 180 -2.86 -10.15 14.57
C ASP A 180 -1.48 -9.55 14.28
N ILE A 181 -1.44 -8.27 13.91
CA ILE A 181 -0.20 -7.54 13.71
C ILE A 181 0.62 -7.54 15.00
N LEU A 182 0.00 -7.15 16.13
CA LEU A 182 0.67 -7.07 17.42
C LEU A 182 1.22 -8.43 17.90
N ARG A 183 0.55 -9.55 17.58
CA ARG A 183 1.06 -10.89 17.92
C ARG A 183 2.27 -11.30 17.08
N ASN A 184 2.47 -10.72 15.90
CA ASN A 184 3.55 -11.04 14.98
C ASN A 184 4.71 -10.02 15.01
N LEU A 185 4.63 -8.98 15.84
CA LEU A 185 5.68 -8.05 16.19
C LEU A 185 6.41 -8.56 17.45
#